data_f888921635308ac17b11e64cd0bdf4a1
#
_entry.id   f888921635308ac17b11e64cd0bdf4a1
#
_cell.length_a   1.000
_cell.length_b   1.000
_cell.length_c   1.000
_cell.angle_alpha   90.00
_cell.angle_beta   90.00
_cell.angle_gamma   90.00
#
_symmetry.space_group_name_H-M   'P 1'
#
loop_
_entity.id
_entity.type
_entity.pdbx_description
1 polymer ?
#
loop_
_entity_poly.entity_id
_entity_poly.type
_entity_poly.pdbx_seq_one_letter_code
_entity_poly.pdbx_strand_id
1 'polypeptide(L)'
;MELRATVVKYKNNPEHKKILTNREMEYLCLVALGYHNSIIAKNLFVTRNTVKKTLEKIFKKLNAKDRANAVAIAFTHNFITKQIISEFVENHEIVEK
;
A
#
# COMPACT_ATOMS: atom_id res chain seq x y z
N MET A 1 0.10 24.56 11.27
CA MET A 1 -0.36 24.18 9.93
C MET A 1 -1.40 23.09 10.03
N GLU A 2 -2.51 23.34 9.46
CA GLU A 2 -3.61 22.39 9.51
C GLU A 2 -3.27 21.09 8.81
N LEU A 3 -2.49 21.18 7.76
CA LEU A 3 -2.10 19.98 7.01
C LEU A 3 -1.33 19.01 7.88
N ARG A 4 -0.41 19.54 8.68
CA ARG A 4 0.36 18.71 9.59
C ARG A 4 -0.53 18.04 10.63
N ALA A 5 -1.45 18.79 11.20
CA ALA A 5 -2.35 18.23 12.20
C ALA A 5 -3.21 17.12 11.58
N THR A 6 -3.68 17.33 10.37
CA THR A 6 -4.47 16.33 9.67
C THR A 6 -3.67 15.05 9.42
N VAL A 7 -2.42 15.21 9.02
CA VAL A 7 -1.55 14.06 8.77
C VAL A 7 -1.36 13.24 10.03
N VAL A 8 -1.07 13.90 11.16
CA VAL A 8 -0.91 13.19 12.43
C VAL A 8 -2.19 12.48 12.82
N LYS A 9 -3.33 13.13 12.60
CA LYS A 9 -4.62 12.56 12.91
C LYS A 9 -4.87 11.27 12.12
N TYR A 10 -4.60 11.29 10.82
CA TYR A 10 -4.78 10.11 9.99
C TYR A 10 -3.87 8.97 10.44
N LYS A 11 -2.64 9.29 10.78
CA LYS A 11 -1.68 8.29 11.20
C LYS A 11 -2.18 7.48 12.38
N ASN A 12 -2.92 8.13 13.28
CA ASN A 12 -3.41 7.50 14.50
C ASN A 12 -4.87 7.09 14.41
N ASN A 13 -5.48 7.22 13.24
CA ASN A 13 -6.90 6.93 13.08
C ASN A 13 -7.10 5.42 12.93
N PRO A 14 -7.83 4.79 13.86
CA PRO A 14 -8.05 3.34 13.78
C PRO A 14 -8.82 2.90 12.56
N GLU A 15 -9.53 3.79 11.90
CA GLU A 15 -10.28 3.44 10.71
C GLU A 15 -9.39 3.05 9.54
N HIS A 16 -8.15 3.55 9.52
CA HIS A 16 -7.20 3.12 8.49
C HIS A 16 -6.99 1.62 8.51
N LYS A 17 -6.94 1.05 9.71
CA LYS A 17 -6.74 -0.39 9.86
C LYS A 17 -7.96 -1.18 9.43
N LYS A 18 -9.15 -0.56 9.54
CA LYS A 18 -10.38 -1.21 9.09
C LYS A 18 -10.53 -1.20 7.59
N ILE A 19 -10.03 -0.14 6.94
CA ILE A 19 -10.17 0.00 5.49
C ILE A 19 -9.30 -1.01 4.76
N LEU A 20 -8.03 -1.11 5.16
CA LEU A 20 -7.09 -2.03 4.53
C LEU A 20 -6.62 -3.06 5.53
N THR A 21 -6.60 -4.33 5.10
CA THR A 21 -6.03 -5.39 5.91
C THR A 21 -4.51 -5.30 5.90
N ASN A 22 -3.86 -6.03 6.82
CA ASN A 22 -2.40 -6.09 6.82
C ASN A 22 -1.87 -6.63 5.50
N ARG A 23 -2.55 -7.62 4.94
CA ARG A 23 -2.14 -8.20 3.66
C ARG A 23 -2.27 -7.18 2.54
N GLU A 24 -3.36 -6.42 2.54
CA GLU A 24 -3.54 -5.36 1.54
C GLU A 24 -2.48 -4.28 1.67
N MET A 25 -2.06 -3.98 2.90
CA MET A 25 -0.96 -3.03 3.11
C MET A 25 0.34 -3.53 2.50
N GLU A 26 0.58 -4.84 2.56
CA GLU A 26 1.77 -5.42 1.92
C GLU A 26 1.74 -5.21 0.41
N TYR A 27 0.58 -5.46 -0.21
CA TYR A 27 0.42 -5.17 -1.64
C TYR A 27 0.72 -3.69 -1.93
N LEU A 28 0.18 -2.82 -1.12
CA LEU A 28 0.31 -1.38 -1.33
C LEU A 28 1.76 -0.93 -1.19
N CYS A 29 2.49 -1.48 -0.24
CA CYS A 29 3.91 -1.18 -0.08
C CYS A 29 4.69 -1.58 -1.33
N LEU A 30 4.41 -2.76 -1.89
CA LEU A 30 5.10 -3.22 -3.09
C LEU A 30 4.77 -2.35 -4.30
N VAL A 31 3.52 -1.90 -4.39
CA VAL A 31 3.11 -0.96 -5.43
C VAL A 31 3.87 0.35 -5.29
N ALA A 32 3.96 0.86 -4.06
CA ALA A 32 4.65 2.13 -3.78
C ALA A 32 6.14 2.04 -4.09
N LEU A 33 6.72 0.86 -3.95
CA LEU A 33 8.11 0.61 -4.29
C LEU A 33 8.33 0.50 -5.80
N GLY A 34 7.26 0.49 -6.58
CA GLY A 34 7.36 0.51 -8.04
C GLY A 34 7.39 -0.84 -8.71
N TYR A 35 7.07 -1.91 -8.01
CA TYR A 35 7.13 -3.25 -8.59
C TYR A 35 5.91 -3.55 -9.43
N HIS A 36 6.15 -4.27 -10.53
CA HIS A 36 5.08 -4.76 -11.41
C HIS A 36 4.36 -5.94 -10.76
N ASN A 37 3.18 -6.23 -11.28
CA ASN A 37 2.35 -7.29 -10.72
C ASN A 37 3.06 -8.65 -10.69
N SER A 38 3.90 -8.94 -11.68
CA SER A 38 4.62 -10.22 -11.71
C SER A 38 5.58 -10.34 -10.51
N ILE A 39 6.22 -9.25 -10.14
CA ILE A 39 7.15 -9.24 -9.00
C ILE A 39 6.37 -9.30 -7.69
N ILE A 40 5.26 -8.57 -7.61
CA ILE A 40 4.40 -8.62 -6.43
C ILE A 40 3.91 -10.04 -6.22
N ALA A 41 3.49 -10.71 -7.29
CA ALA A 41 3.01 -12.09 -7.22
C ALA A 41 4.07 -13.02 -6.64
N LYS A 42 5.32 -12.88 -7.10
CA LYS A 42 6.40 -13.70 -6.58
C LYS A 42 6.63 -13.48 -5.09
N ASN A 43 6.63 -12.23 -4.69
CA ASN A 43 6.94 -11.89 -3.30
C ASN A 43 5.83 -12.29 -2.33
N LEU A 44 4.60 -12.32 -2.81
CA LEU A 44 3.46 -12.66 -1.96
C LEU A 44 2.96 -14.08 -2.17
N PHE A 45 3.64 -14.84 -3.03
CA PHE A 45 3.33 -16.25 -3.29
C PHE A 45 1.90 -16.44 -3.81
N VAL A 46 1.52 -15.59 -4.74
CA VAL A 46 0.21 -15.65 -5.38
C VAL A 46 0.40 -15.54 -6.90
N THR A 47 -0.70 -15.71 -7.65
CA THR A 47 -0.65 -15.56 -9.11
C THR A 47 -0.77 -14.08 -9.48
N ARG A 48 -0.34 -13.75 -10.70
CA ARG A 48 -0.49 -12.39 -11.24
C ARG A 48 -1.95 -11.98 -11.29
N ASN A 49 -2.83 -12.92 -11.60
CA ASN A 49 -4.25 -12.64 -11.66
C ASN A 49 -4.79 -12.27 -10.29
N THR A 50 -4.33 -12.97 -9.25
CA THR A 50 -4.71 -12.64 -7.88
C THR A 50 -4.24 -11.24 -7.52
N VAL A 51 -3.01 -10.87 -7.91
CA VAL A 51 -2.50 -9.53 -7.67
C VAL A 51 -3.40 -8.49 -8.32
N LYS A 52 -3.72 -8.71 -9.60
CA LYS A 52 -4.58 -7.78 -10.34
C LYS A 52 -5.91 -7.56 -9.63
N LYS A 53 -6.57 -8.64 -9.27
CA LYS A 53 -7.88 -8.57 -8.61
C LYS A 53 -7.79 -7.91 -7.24
N THR A 54 -6.75 -8.24 -6.49
CA THR A 54 -6.57 -7.67 -5.17
C THR A 54 -6.31 -6.17 -5.25
N LEU A 55 -5.47 -5.75 -6.21
CA LEU A 55 -5.20 -4.33 -6.40
C LEU A 55 -6.44 -3.57 -6.82
N GLU A 56 -7.27 -4.15 -7.67
CA GLU A 56 -8.53 -3.52 -8.04
C GLU A 56 -9.39 -3.26 -6.81
N LYS A 57 -9.45 -4.23 -5.91
CA LYS A 57 -10.18 -4.10 -4.67
C LYS A 57 -9.58 -3.01 -3.78
N ILE A 58 -8.25 -2.98 -3.66
CA ILE A 58 -7.57 -1.98 -2.85
C ILE A 58 -7.82 -0.58 -3.41
N PHE A 59 -7.73 -0.43 -4.74
CA PHE A 59 -7.93 0.88 -5.37
C PHE A 59 -9.36 1.37 -5.15
N LYS A 60 -10.33 0.47 -5.16
CA LYS A 60 -11.72 0.83 -4.85
C LYS A 60 -11.83 1.31 -3.41
N LYS A 61 -11.20 0.61 -2.49
CA LYS A 61 -11.24 1.02 -1.07
C LYS A 61 -10.65 2.41 -0.87
N LEU A 62 -9.62 2.74 -1.63
CA LEU A 62 -8.96 4.04 -1.54
C LEU A 62 -9.66 5.10 -2.39
N ASN A 63 -10.65 4.70 -3.18
CA ASN A 63 -11.29 5.58 -4.14
C ASN A 63 -10.27 6.16 -5.12
N ALA A 64 -9.34 5.31 -5.56
CA ALA A 64 -8.25 5.70 -6.45
C ALA A 64 -8.62 5.41 -7.89
N LYS A 65 -8.17 6.28 -8.79
CA LYS A 65 -8.45 6.13 -10.23
C LYS A 65 -7.52 5.12 -10.88
N ASP A 66 -6.29 5.08 -10.43
CA ASP A 66 -5.27 4.22 -11.01
C ASP A 66 -4.16 3.99 -9.99
N ARG A 67 -3.13 3.29 -10.45
CA ARG A 67 -2.02 2.88 -9.60
C ARG A 67 -1.28 4.08 -8.99
N ALA A 68 -0.97 5.06 -9.82
CA ALA A 68 -0.25 6.26 -9.36
C ALA A 68 -1.09 7.06 -8.37
N ASN A 69 -2.37 7.19 -8.65
CA ASN A 69 -3.29 7.90 -7.75
C ASN A 69 -3.41 7.17 -6.42
N ALA A 70 -3.42 5.84 -6.45
CA ALA A 70 -3.49 5.03 -5.23
C ALA A 70 -2.28 5.30 -4.34
N VAL A 71 -1.09 5.38 -4.92
CA VAL A 71 0.12 5.66 -4.16
C VAL A 71 0.05 7.06 -3.55
N ALA A 72 -0.40 8.04 -4.33
CA ALA A 72 -0.53 9.41 -3.82
C ALA A 72 -1.51 9.47 -2.65
N ILE A 73 -2.66 8.80 -2.78
CA ILE A 73 -3.65 8.76 -1.70
C ILE A 73 -3.06 8.07 -0.47
N ALA A 74 -2.35 6.96 -0.69
CA ALA A 74 -1.78 6.20 0.40
C ALA A 74 -0.81 7.05 1.23
N PHE A 75 0.01 7.86 0.57
CA PHE A 75 0.95 8.73 1.29
C PHE A 75 0.26 9.93 1.93
N THR A 76 -0.65 10.59 1.20
CA THR A 76 -1.29 11.80 1.73
C THR A 76 -2.19 11.49 2.90
N HIS A 77 -2.77 10.31 2.95
CA HIS A 77 -3.65 9.90 4.05
C HIS A 77 -2.95 9.01 5.06
N ASN A 78 -1.64 8.85 4.93
CA ASN A 78 -0.81 8.09 5.86
C ASN A 78 -1.18 6.61 6.00
N PHE A 79 -1.73 6.03 4.96
CA PHE A 79 -1.83 4.57 4.92
C PHE A 79 -0.44 3.97 4.87
N ILE A 80 0.46 4.60 4.10
CA ILE A 80 1.88 4.22 4.10
C ILE A 80 2.70 5.48 4.34
N THR A 81 3.87 5.28 4.95
CA THR A 81 4.82 6.34 5.21
C THR A 81 6.21 5.82 4.86
N LYS A 82 7.17 6.72 4.82
CA LYS A 82 8.55 6.32 4.59
C LYS A 82 8.99 5.26 5.60
N GLN A 83 8.61 5.44 6.87
CA GLN A 83 8.98 4.51 7.91
C GLN A 83 8.31 3.15 7.71
N ILE A 84 7.03 3.14 7.36
CA ILE A 84 6.30 1.90 7.13
C ILE A 84 6.96 1.12 6.00
N ILE A 85 7.30 1.80 4.90
CA ILE A 85 7.96 1.15 3.77
C ILE A 85 9.32 0.61 4.17
N SER A 86 10.11 1.39 4.93
CA SER A 86 11.42 0.94 5.39
C SER A 86 11.32 -0.31 6.24
N GLU A 87 10.36 -0.34 7.16
CA GLU A 87 10.16 -1.50 8.02
C GLU A 87 9.70 -2.70 7.21
N PHE A 88 8.85 -2.47 6.22
CA PHE A 88 8.40 -3.54 5.35
C PHE A 88 9.57 -4.17 4.61
N VAL A 89 10.45 -3.34 4.04
CA VAL A 89 11.61 -3.81 3.30
C VAL A 89 12.56 -4.59 4.21
N GLU A 90 12.77 -4.09 5.44
CA GLU A 90 13.65 -4.76 6.40
C GLU A 90 13.12 -6.12 6.83
N ASN A 91 11.81 -6.25 6.92
CA ASN A 91 11.19 -7.48 7.42
C ASN A 91 10.87 -8.48 6.32
N HIS A 92 11.09 -8.12 5.07
CA HIS A 92 10.78 -8.98 3.93
C HIS A 92 11.97 -9.07 3.02
N GLU A 93 12.26 -10.28 2.57
CA GLU A 93 13.31 -10.50 1.60
C GLU A 93 12.69 -10.36 0.21
N ILE A 94 12.78 -9.16 -0.34
CA ILE A 94 12.09 -8.85 -1.59
C ILE A 94 12.89 -9.37 -2.78
N VAL A 95 12.23 -10.16 -3.59
CA VAL A 95 12.79 -10.69 -4.84
C VAL A 95 12.37 -9.78 -5.98
N GLU A 96 13.35 -9.27 -6.75
CA GLU A 96 13.08 -8.29 -7.79
C GLU A 96 13.11 -8.87 -9.20
N LYS A 97 13.27 -10.18 -9.33
CA LYS A 97 13.31 -10.82 -10.66
C LYS A 97 12.23 -11.84 -10.83
#